data_4d4ac4c26106272730c1c07b974130e0
#
_entry.id   4d4ac4c26106272730c1c07b974130e0
#
_cell.length_a   1.000
_cell.length_b   1.000
_cell.length_c   1.000
_cell.angle_alpha   90.00
_cell.angle_beta   90.00
_cell.angle_gamma   90.00
#
_symmetry.space_group_name_H-M   'P 1'
#
loop_
_entity.id
_entity.type
_entity.pdbx_description
1 polymer ?
#
loop_
_entity_poly.entity_id
_entity_poly.type
_entity_poly.pdbx_seq_one_letter_code
_entity_poly.pdbx_strand_id
1 'polypeptide(L)'
;MLSFDDIFNEDEIIAFDERIRKSINNPTYTVEPKMDGLSGSLIYEKGLLVRVATRGNGLVGENITANGKTIRSIPLRLKKDIDIEVRGEIYMSKASFEKANKEREANGEALFANPRNAAAGSVRQLDSKITAKRNLDFMAYFIPNPKDYGIKTQDESLKFLRELGFVTNYKLNTIASNAEEIIRDIKSLGEIRKSLPYEIDGVVLKVNNLEDEDRLGYTARVPRWGIAYKFPAEEVLTTLKEIKFTVGRTGKITPNAIFSPVHVAGSLISKATLHNEDYCITKDVRVGDTISIRKAGDVIPEVVRVLKERRNGTEKEFQMLEYCPICHTKICLLYTSDAADE
;
A
#
# COMPACT_ATOMS: atom_id res chain seq x y z
N MET A 1 1.37 -10.17 -12.71
CA MET A 1 1.45 -8.69 -12.47
C MET A 1 2.72 -8.40 -11.67
N LEU A 2 3.66 -7.64 -12.21
CA LEU A 2 4.87 -7.21 -11.51
C LEU A 2 4.56 -6.01 -10.61
N SER A 3 5.33 -5.86 -9.52
CA SER A 3 5.31 -4.67 -8.65
C SER A 3 6.34 -3.67 -9.16
N PHE A 4 6.21 -2.41 -8.79
CA PHE A 4 7.27 -1.41 -8.94
C PHE A 4 8.21 -1.47 -7.73
N ASP A 5 9.44 -0.99 -7.90
CA ASP A 5 10.32 -0.72 -6.76
C ASP A 5 9.79 0.47 -5.96
N ASP A 6 9.76 0.31 -4.64
CA ASP A 6 9.37 1.39 -3.74
C ASP A 6 10.56 2.31 -3.46
N ILE A 7 10.33 3.63 -3.53
CA ILE A 7 11.28 4.68 -3.17
C ILE A 7 10.64 5.62 -2.14
N PHE A 8 11.46 6.33 -1.34
CA PHE A 8 10.98 7.02 -0.15
C PHE A 8 11.44 8.48 -0.03
N ASN A 9 12.31 8.96 -0.92
CA ASN A 9 12.87 10.32 -0.86
C ASN A 9 13.07 10.94 -2.25
N GLU A 10 13.34 12.24 -2.26
CA GLU A 10 13.50 13.01 -3.50
C GLU A 10 14.79 12.66 -4.25
N ASP A 11 15.87 12.27 -3.55
CA ASP A 11 17.13 11.89 -4.18
C ASP A 11 16.96 10.63 -5.04
N GLU A 12 16.13 9.70 -4.62
CA GLU A 12 15.82 8.49 -5.40
C GLU A 12 14.99 8.80 -6.66
N ILE A 13 14.17 9.87 -6.64
CA ILE A 13 13.47 10.37 -7.84
C ILE A 13 14.47 10.95 -8.83
N ILE A 14 15.41 11.76 -8.35
CA ILE A 14 16.47 12.36 -9.17
C ILE A 14 17.32 11.24 -9.79
N ALA A 15 17.73 10.26 -9.00
CA ALA A 15 18.50 9.11 -9.48
C ALA A 15 17.74 8.28 -10.54
N PHE A 16 16.42 8.16 -10.39
CA PHE A 16 15.56 7.51 -11.38
C PHE A 16 15.57 8.28 -12.70
N ASP A 17 15.32 9.61 -12.70
CA ASP A 17 15.33 10.44 -13.90
C ASP A 17 16.71 10.43 -14.59
N GLU A 18 17.80 10.57 -13.84
CA GLU A 18 19.15 10.46 -14.36
C GLU A 18 19.44 9.11 -15.02
N ARG A 19 18.97 8.01 -14.42
CA ARG A 19 19.11 6.67 -14.98
C ARG A 19 18.35 6.51 -16.29
N ILE A 20 17.13 7.04 -16.37
CA ILE A 20 16.33 7.00 -17.61
C ILE A 20 16.99 7.82 -18.71
N ARG A 21 17.48 9.03 -18.40
CA ARG A 21 18.15 9.93 -19.37
C ARG A 21 19.44 9.39 -19.96
N LYS A 22 20.09 8.42 -19.31
CA LYS A 22 21.24 7.71 -19.91
C LYS A 22 20.88 6.91 -21.15
N SER A 23 19.61 6.49 -21.27
CA SER A 23 19.13 5.62 -22.37
C SER A 23 18.09 6.29 -23.26
N ILE A 24 17.36 7.27 -22.74
CA ILE A 24 16.24 7.93 -23.41
C ILE A 24 16.49 9.45 -23.49
N ASN A 25 16.34 10.00 -24.67
CA ASN A 25 16.44 11.45 -24.88
C ASN A 25 15.09 12.11 -24.60
N ASN A 26 15.09 13.16 -23.77
CA ASN A 26 13.90 13.95 -23.43
C ASN A 26 12.70 13.06 -22.97
N PRO A 27 12.89 12.22 -21.94
CA PRO A 27 11.79 11.39 -21.42
C PRO A 27 10.69 12.26 -20.84
N THR A 28 9.45 11.78 -20.94
CA THR A 28 8.31 12.29 -20.18
C THR A 28 7.78 11.18 -19.28
N TYR A 29 7.19 11.58 -18.17
CA TYR A 29 6.71 10.66 -17.14
C TYR A 29 5.24 10.91 -16.84
N THR A 30 4.45 9.87 -16.67
CA THR A 30 3.16 10.00 -16.00
C THR A 30 3.37 9.95 -14.48
N VAL A 31 2.69 10.85 -13.77
CA VAL A 31 2.65 10.93 -12.30
C VAL A 31 1.24 10.57 -11.88
N GLU A 32 1.06 9.37 -11.32
CA GLU A 32 -0.24 8.78 -11.07
C GLU A 32 -0.43 8.52 -9.56
N PRO A 33 -1.57 8.90 -8.93
CA PRO A 33 -1.86 8.53 -7.56
C PRO A 33 -1.83 7.00 -7.37
N LYS A 34 -1.07 6.53 -6.38
CA LYS A 34 -1.00 5.12 -6.02
C LYS A 34 -2.16 4.78 -5.09
N MET A 35 -3.18 4.15 -5.66
CA MET A 35 -4.37 3.73 -4.91
C MET A 35 -4.02 2.68 -3.86
N ASP A 36 -4.59 2.79 -2.66
CA ASP A 36 -4.44 1.81 -1.60
C ASP A 36 -5.65 0.85 -1.58
N GLY A 37 -5.49 -0.31 -2.21
CA GLY A 37 -6.54 -1.31 -2.37
C GLY A 37 -6.01 -2.69 -2.69
N LEU A 38 -6.73 -3.42 -3.51
CA LEU A 38 -6.39 -4.75 -4.01
C LEU A 38 -6.32 -4.73 -5.54
N SER A 39 -5.16 -5.05 -6.10
CA SER A 39 -5.00 -5.10 -7.55
C SER A 39 -5.85 -6.20 -8.17
N GLY A 40 -6.58 -5.84 -9.21
CA GLY A 40 -7.45 -6.70 -9.99
C GLY A 40 -7.13 -6.68 -11.48
N SER A 41 -7.32 -7.83 -12.14
CA SER A 41 -7.28 -8.00 -13.59
C SER A 41 -8.67 -8.35 -14.10
N LEU A 42 -9.14 -7.60 -15.09
CA LEU A 42 -10.43 -7.76 -15.74
C LEU A 42 -10.21 -8.22 -17.17
N ILE A 43 -10.82 -9.32 -17.57
CA ILE A 43 -10.74 -9.84 -18.93
C ILE A 43 -12.08 -9.67 -19.62
N TYR A 44 -12.04 -9.06 -20.80
CA TYR A 44 -13.19 -8.84 -21.66
C TYR A 44 -13.01 -9.60 -22.96
N GLU A 45 -14.08 -10.23 -23.42
CA GLU A 45 -14.19 -10.86 -24.74
C GLU A 45 -15.37 -10.22 -25.48
N LYS A 46 -15.13 -9.72 -26.68
CA LYS A 46 -16.12 -8.96 -27.47
C LYS A 46 -16.86 -7.90 -26.65
N GLY A 47 -16.09 -7.19 -25.81
CA GLY A 47 -16.59 -6.14 -24.94
C GLY A 47 -17.35 -6.63 -23.69
N LEU A 48 -17.55 -7.95 -23.48
CA LEU A 48 -18.25 -8.49 -22.30
C LEU A 48 -17.26 -8.95 -21.23
N LEU A 49 -17.53 -8.60 -19.98
CA LEU A 49 -16.71 -9.03 -18.83
C LEU A 49 -16.86 -10.54 -18.61
N VAL A 50 -15.78 -11.29 -18.87
CA VAL A 50 -15.75 -12.76 -18.71
C VAL A 50 -15.04 -13.19 -17.44
N ARG A 51 -14.02 -12.44 -16.96
CA ARG A 51 -13.26 -12.81 -15.77
C ARG A 51 -12.78 -11.59 -14.97
N VAL A 52 -12.80 -11.74 -13.65
CA VAL A 52 -12.13 -10.86 -12.71
C VAL A 52 -11.23 -11.72 -11.82
N ALA A 53 -9.95 -11.37 -11.72
CA ALA A 53 -8.98 -12.09 -10.90
C ALA A 53 -8.17 -11.14 -10.02
N THR A 54 -7.77 -11.60 -8.84
CA THR A 54 -6.82 -10.89 -7.98
C THR A 54 -5.40 -11.03 -8.53
N ARG A 55 -4.46 -10.19 -8.06
CA ARG A 55 -3.04 -10.28 -8.43
C ARG A 55 -2.42 -11.62 -8.01
N GLY A 56 -2.85 -12.19 -6.87
CA GLY A 56 -2.25 -13.38 -6.28
C GLY A 56 -0.74 -13.21 -6.04
N ASN A 57 0.04 -14.20 -6.46
CA ASN A 57 1.51 -14.17 -6.40
C ASN A 57 2.15 -13.53 -7.66
N GLY A 58 1.35 -12.89 -8.51
CA GLY A 58 1.78 -12.29 -9.79
C GLY A 58 1.58 -13.20 -11.00
N LEU A 59 1.54 -14.52 -10.83
CA LEU A 59 1.32 -15.54 -11.87
C LEU A 59 -0.07 -16.16 -11.75
N VAL A 60 -0.48 -16.54 -10.55
CA VAL A 60 -1.77 -17.17 -10.26
C VAL A 60 -2.52 -16.28 -9.26
N GLY A 61 -3.76 -15.90 -9.59
CA GLY A 61 -4.66 -15.12 -8.77
C GLY A 61 -5.99 -15.86 -8.55
N GLU A 62 -6.72 -15.44 -7.54
CA GLU A 62 -8.07 -15.97 -7.22
C GLU A 62 -9.09 -15.45 -8.24
N ASN A 63 -9.96 -16.32 -8.72
CA ASN A 63 -11.10 -15.92 -9.53
C ASN A 63 -12.20 -15.33 -8.65
N ILE A 64 -12.44 -14.04 -8.79
CA ILE A 64 -13.44 -13.27 -8.04
C ILE A 64 -14.53 -12.70 -8.95
N THR A 65 -14.81 -13.35 -10.08
CA THR A 65 -15.72 -12.82 -11.12
C THR A 65 -17.11 -12.52 -10.58
N ALA A 66 -17.69 -13.41 -9.77
CA ALA A 66 -19.02 -13.21 -9.20
C ALA A 66 -19.06 -11.94 -8.31
N ASN A 67 -18.03 -11.72 -7.50
CA ASN A 67 -17.89 -10.56 -6.65
C ASN A 67 -17.56 -9.29 -7.46
N GLY A 68 -16.64 -9.39 -8.42
CA GLY A 68 -16.26 -8.27 -9.30
C GLY A 68 -17.44 -7.72 -10.10
N LYS A 69 -18.36 -8.58 -10.55
CA LYS A 69 -19.60 -8.16 -11.24
C LYS A 69 -20.55 -7.32 -10.38
N THR A 70 -20.38 -7.31 -9.06
CA THR A 70 -21.18 -6.48 -8.14
C THR A 70 -20.61 -5.06 -7.96
N ILE A 71 -19.38 -4.82 -8.42
CA ILE A 71 -18.69 -3.53 -8.32
C ILE A 71 -19.20 -2.62 -9.45
N ARG A 72 -19.93 -1.55 -9.09
CA ARG A 72 -20.64 -0.71 -10.08
C ARG A 72 -19.72 0.04 -11.04
N SER A 73 -18.50 0.38 -10.61
CA SER A 73 -17.48 1.05 -11.43
C SER A 73 -16.76 0.10 -12.40
N ILE A 74 -17.06 -1.21 -12.37
CA ILE A 74 -16.60 -2.18 -13.35
C ILE A 74 -17.66 -2.32 -14.44
N PRO A 75 -17.40 -1.90 -15.70
CA PRO A 75 -18.35 -2.10 -16.81
C PRO A 75 -18.56 -3.60 -17.06
N LEU A 76 -19.79 -4.08 -17.02
CA LEU A 76 -20.12 -5.44 -17.46
C LEU A 76 -20.03 -5.62 -18.98
N ARG A 77 -20.22 -4.50 -19.72
CA ARG A 77 -20.00 -4.37 -21.16
C ARG A 77 -19.24 -3.08 -21.44
N LEU A 78 -18.19 -3.17 -22.22
CA LEU A 78 -17.43 -2.01 -22.71
C LEU A 78 -18.23 -1.24 -23.79
N LYS A 79 -17.86 0.00 -24.00
CA LYS A 79 -18.43 0.83 -25.08
C LYS A 79 -17.93 0.43 -26.47
N LYS A 80 -16.93 -0.46 -26.56
CA LYS A 80 -16.39 -1.03 -27.80
C LYS A 80 -16.39 -2.56 -27.68
N ASP A 81 -16.73 -3.27 -28.73
CA ASP A 81 -16.73 -4.73 -28.76
C ASP A 81 -15.30 -5.23 -29.10
N ILE A 82 -14.44 -5.25 -28.11
CA ILE A 82 -13.02 -5.66 -28.21
C ILE A 82 -12.68 -6.68 -27.14
N ASP A 83 -11.65 -7.47 -27.42
CA ASP A 83 -11.00 -8.36 -26.44
C ASP A 83 -9.89 -7.56 -25.77
N ILE A 84 -9.89 -7.46 -24.44
CA ILE A 84 -8.89 -6.68 -23.69
C ILE A 84 -8.75 -7.16 -22.25
N GLU A 85 -7.51 -7.15 -21.75
CA GLU A 85 -7.23 -7.20 -20.32
C GLU A 85 -7.03 -5.77 -19.79
N VAL A 86 -7.74 -5.45 -18.70
CA VAL A 86 -7.60 -4.17 -17.99
C VAL A 86 -7.20 -4.45 -16.56
N ARG A 87 -6.18 -3.75 -16.08
CA ARG A 87 -5.73 -3.83 -14.67
C ARG A 87 -6.05 -2.55 -13.93
N GLY A 88 -6.41 -2.69 -12.67
CA GLY A 88 -6.76 -1.58 -11.81
C GLY A 88 -6.76 -1.98 -10.35
N GLU A 89 -7.18 -1.05 -9.50
CA GLU A 89 -7.28 -1.27 -8.07
C GLU A 89 -8.74 -1.36 -7.64
N ILE A 90 -9.10 -2.44 -6.95
CA ILE A 90 -10.37 -2.57 -6.22
C ILE A 90 -10.14 -1.94 -4.86
N TYR A 91 -10.95 -0.94 -4.51
CA TYR A 91 -10.80 -0.18 -3.28
C TYR A 91 -12.13 0.07 -2.58
N MET A 92 -12.06 0.48 -1.34
CA MET A 92 -13.22 0.94 -0.57
C MET A 92 -13.04 2.43 -0.27
N SER A 93 -14.05 3.24 -0.59
CA SER A 93 -14.03 4.65 -0.25
C SER A 93 -14.08 4.86 1.28
N LYS A 94 -13.59 6.00 1.77
CA LYS A 94 -13.64 6.37 3.19
C LYS A 94 -15.07 6.27 3.74
N ALA A 95 -16.05 6.80 3.01
CA ALA A 95 -17.45 6.75 3.40
C ALA A 95 -18.01 5.32 3.48
N SER A 96 -17.66 4.46 2.51
CA SER A 96 -18.06 3.05 2.52
C SER A 96 -17.41 2.28 3.68
N PHE A 97 -16.16 2.59 4.00
CA PHE A 97 -15.42 2.01 5.12
C PHE A 97 -16.04 2.37 6.47
N GLU A 98 -16.34 3.65 6.69
CA GLU A 98 -17.03 4.10 7.91
C GLU A 98 -18.39 3.43 8.08
N LYS A 99 -19.17 3.36 7.00
CA LYS A 99 -20.47 2.68 7.00
C LYS A 99 -20.32 1.19 7.35
N ALA A 100 -19.38 0.50 6.70
CA ALA A 100 -19.13 -0.92 6.94
C ALA A 100 -18.71 -1.18 8.39
N ASN A 101 -17.88 -0.32 9.00
CA ASN A 101 -17.47 -0.47 10.38
C ASN A 101 -18.60 -0.16 11.37
N LYS A 102 -19.46 0.83 11.12
CA LYS A 102 -20.66 1.07 11.92
C LYS A 102 -21.61 -0.13 11.93
N GLU A 103 -21.80 -0.78 10.76
CA GLU A 103 -22.63 -2.00 10.67
C GLU A 103 -22.00 -3.15 11.47
N ARG A 104 -20.69 -3.35 11.39
CA ARG A 104 -19.98 -4.39 12.15
C ARG A 104 -20.05 -4.15 13.66
N GLU A 105 -19.86 -2.93 14.09
CA GLU A 105 -19.98 -2.52 15.50
C GLU A 105 -21.37 -2.82 16.05
N ALA A 106 -22.42 -2.46 15.30
CA ALA A 106 -23.79 -2.75 15.67
C ALA A 106 -24.08 -4.26 15.78
N ASN A 107 -23.38 -5.08 15.01
CA ASN A 107 -23.48 -6.54 15.04
C ASN A 107 -22.53 -7.22 16.05
N GLY A 108 -21.71 -6.46 16.80
CA GLY A 108 -20.71 -6.99 17.72
C GLY A 108 -19.54 -7.70 17.03
N GLU A 109 -19.27 -7.39 15.75
CA GLU A 109 -18.20 -7.97 14.96
C GLU A 109 -16.91 -7.13 15.09
N ALA A 110 -15.75 -7.78 14.90
CA ALA A 110 -14.46 -7.07 14.84
C ALA A 110 -14.42 -6.08 13.68
N LEU A 111 -13.97 -4.84 13.94
CA LEU A 111 -13.89 -3.79 12.93
C LEU A 111 -12.79 -4.08 11.89
N PHE A 112 -12.98 -3.58 10.69
CA PHE A 112 -11.90 -3.55 9.69
C PHE A 112 -10.82 -2.56 10.13
N ALA A 113 -9.56 -2.95 9.96
CA ALA A 113 -8.43 -2.13 10.37
C ALA A 113 -8.20 -0.90 9.47
N ASN A 114 -8.45 -1.04 8.16
CA ASN A 114 -8.29 0.02 7.16
C ASN A 114 -9.12 -0.29 5.90
N PRO A 115 -9.32 0.71 5.00
CA PRO A 115 -10.09 0.52 3.76
C PRO A 115 -9.54 -0.57 2.84
N ARG A 116 -8.22 -0.74 2.74
CA ARG A 116 -7.57 -1.79 1.93
C ARG A 116 -7.93 -3.18 2.42
N ASN A 117 -7.79 -3.44 3.73
CA ASN A 117 -8.15 -4.73 4.32
C ASN A 117 -9.64 -4.99 4.21
N ALA A 118 -10.47 -3.96 4.35
CA ALA A 118 -11.91 -4.04 4.17
C ALA A 118 -12.27 -4.41 2.72
N ALA A 119 -11.62 -3.81 1.72
CA ALA A 119 -11.81 -4.13 0.31
C ALA A 119 -11.38 -5.58 0.01
N ALA A 120 -10.16 -5.97 0.43
CA ALA A 120 -9.61 -7.30 0.21
C ALA A 120 -10.47 -8.41 0.86
N GLY A 121 -10.94 -8.19 2.09
CA GLY A 121 -11.82 -9.14 2.77
C GLY A 121 -13.23 -9.21 2.15
N SER A 122 -13.73 -8.08 1.66
CA SER A 122 -15.06 -7.99 1.06
C SER A 122 -15.13 -8.63 -0.33
N VAL A 123 -14.09 -8.50 -1.14
CA VAL A 123 -14.08 -9.05 -2.51
C VAL A 123 -13.87 -10.57 -2.55
N ARG A 124 -13.41 -11.18 -1.46
CA ARG A 124 -13.19 -12.63 -1.33
C ARG A 124 -14.35 -13.38 -0.65
N GLN A 125 -15.49 -12.74 -0.45
CA GLN A 125 -16.65 -13.38 0.14
C GLN A 125 -17.21 -14.47 -0.78
N LEU A 126 -17.65 -15.58 -0.19
CA LEU A 126 -18.28 -16.68 -0.95
C LEU A 126 -19.64 -16.24 -1.53
N ASP A 127 -20.40 -15.45 -0.77
CA ASP A 127 -21.65 -14.85 -1.25
C ASP A 127 -21.40 -13.44 -1.80
N SER A 128 -21.58 -13.28 -3.11
CA SER A 128 -21.41 -12.00 -3.80
C SER A 128 -22.41 -10.91 -3.34
N LYS A 129 -23.52 -11.29 -2.70
CA LYS A 129 -24.46 -10.33 -2.09
C LYS A 129 -23.83 -9.56 -0.94
N ILE A 130 -22.90 -10.18 -0.20
CA ILE A 130 -22.14 -9.52 0.86
C ILE A 130 -21.21 -8.47 0.23
N THR A 131 -20.50 -8.85 -0.83
CA THR A 131 -19.63 -7.91 -1.59
C THR A 131 -20.44 -6.72 -2.13
N ALA A 132 -21.62 -6.97 -2.69
CA ALA A 132 -22.50 -5.94 -3.24
C ALA A 132 -22.89 -4.86 -2.20
N LYS A 133 -23.12 -5.26 -0.93
CA LYS A 133 -23.45 -4.34 0.16
C LYS A 133 -22.28 -3.47 0.60
N ARG A 134 -21.02 -3.86 0.30
CA ARG A 134 -19.81 -3.15 0.73
C ARG A 134 -19.49 -1.92 -0.10
N ASN A 135 -20.18 -1.72 -1.24
CA ASN A 135 -19.98 -0.59 -2.16
C ASN A 135 -18.49 -0.38 -2.49
N LEU A 136 -17.86 -1.43 -3.01
CA LEU A 136 -16.50 -1.36 -3.53
C LEU A 136 -16.50 -0.60 -4.86
N ASP A 137 -15.36 0.02 -5.15
CA ASP A 137 -15.06 0.69 -6.41
C ASP A 137 -13.83 0.09 -7.10
N PHE A 138 -13.67 0.39 -8.39
CA PHE A 138 -12.55 -0.01 -9.21
C PHE A 138 -11.99 1.19 -9.97
N MET A 139 -10.66 1.38 -9.91
CA MET A 139 -9.93 2.41 -10.63
C MET A 139 -8.98 1.74 -11.62
N ALA A 140 -9.23 1.92 -12.91
CA ALA A 140 -8.36 1.37 -13.96
C ALA A 140 -7.10 2.23 -14.12
N TYR A 141 -5.94 1.59 -14.29
CA TYR A 141 -4.66 2.28 -14.43
C TYR A 141 -3.69 1.67 -15.45
N PHE A 142 -4.00 0.49 -16.02
CA PHE A 142 -3.03 -0.18 -16.89
C PHE A 142 -3.71 -1.14 -17.90
N ILE A 143 -3.16 -1.16 -19.12
CA ILE A 143 -3.46 -2.13 -20.17
C ILE A 143 -2.17 -2.91 -20.44
N PRO A 144 -2.14 -4.26 -20.32
CA PRO A 144 -0.91 -5.05 -20.51
C PRO A 144 -0.28 -4.92 -21.90
N ASN A 145 -1.10 -4.88 -22.95
CA ASN A 145 -0.67 -4.83 -24.35
C ASN A 145 -1.29 -3.62 -25.08
N PRO A 146 -0.97 -2.39 -24.68
CA PRO A 146 -1.62 -1.19 -25.22
C PRO A 146 -1.35 -0.98 -26.72
N LYS A 147 -0.20 -1.45 -27.22
CA LYS A 147 0.19 -1.33 -28.63
C LYS A 147 -0.75 -2.09 -29.59
N ASP A 148 -1.42 -3.16 -29.12
CA ASP A 148 -2.39 -3.91 -29.90
C ASP A 148 -3.62 -3.04 -30.30
N TYR A 149 -3.81 -1.91 -29.60
CA TYR A 149 -4.87 -0.94 -29.82
C TYR A 149 -4.37 0.37 -30.47
N GLY A 150 -3.12 0.39 -30.98
CA GLY A 150 -2.52 1.58 -31.60
C GLY A 150 -2.09 2.67 -30.60
N ILE A 151 -2.03 2.35 -29.31
CA ILE A 151 -1.68 3.26 -28.21
C ILE A 151 -0.15 3.38 -28.15
N LYS A 152 0.37 4.61 -28.00
CA LYS A 152 1.81 4.91 -27.98
C LYS A 152 2.32 5.40 -26.65
N THR A 153 1.43 5.89 -25.79
CA THR A 153 1.82 6.46 -24.48
C THR A 153 0.92 5.93 -23.36
N GLN A 154 1.44 5.99 -22.13
CA GLN A 154 0.68 5.64 -20.93
C GLN A 154 -0.53 6.59 -20.75
N ASP A 155 -0.37 7.88 -21.05
CA ASP A 155 -1.47 8.85 -21.00
C ASP A 155 -2.59 8.51 -22.00
N GLU A 156 -2.22 8.08 -23.23
CA GLU A 156 -3.19 7.56 -24.20
C GLU A 156 -3.90 6.29 -23.69
N SER A 157 -3.17 5.39 -23.00
CA SER A 157 -3.78 4.20 -22.36
C SER A 157 -4.87 4.59 -21.38
N LEU A 158 -4.61 5.59 -20.53
CA LEU A 158 -5.57 6.09 -19.54
C LEU A 158 -6.78 6.78 -20.21
N LYS A 159 -6.57 7.50 -21.32
CA LYS A 159 -7.64 8.07 -22.13
C LYS A 159 -8.51 6.98 -22.77
N PHE A 160 -7.86 5.96 -23.35
CA PHE A 160 -8.55 4.83 -23.95
C PHE A 160 -9.40 4.04 -22.95
N LEU A 161 -8.88 3.81 -21.73
CA LEU A 161 -9.67 3.19 -20.65
C LEU A 161 -10.96 3.97 -20.34
N ARG A 162 -10.91 5.31 -20.33
CA ARG A 162 -12.12 6.15 -20.15
C ARG A 162 -13.09 6.05 -21.31
N GLU A 163 -12.58 5.97 -22.55
CA GLU A 163 -13.42 5.75 -23.73
C GLU A 163 -14.16 4.40 -23.67
N LEU A 164 -13.51 3.37 -23.11
CA LEU A 164 -14.13 2.07 -22.87
C LEU A 164 -15.18 2.07 -21.77
N GLY A 165 -15.21 3.11 -20.92
CA GLY A 165 -16.19 3.28 -19.83
C GLY A 165 -15.63 3.10 -18.42
N PHE A 166 -14.31 2.95 -18.27
CA PHE A 166 -13.69 2.83 -16.95
C PHE A 166 -13.51 4.19 -16.24
N VAL A 167 -13.49 4.13 -14.92
CA VAL A 167 -13.05 5.23 -14.07
C VAL A 167 -11.52 5.19 -13.97
N THR A 168 -10.87 6.33 -14.16
CA THR A 168 -9.42 6.52 -14.01
C THR A 168 -9.15 7.80 -13.21
N ASN A 169 -7.96 7.95 -12.65
CA ASN A 169 -7.55 9.14 -11.89
C ASN A 169 -7.17 10.34 -12.77
N TYR A 170 -7.77 10.48 -13.96
CA TYR A 170 -7.35 11.46 -14.98
C TYR A 170 -7.25 12.91 -14.49
N LYS A 171 -8.01 13.28 -13.46
CA LYS A 171 -7.97 14.65 -12.89
C LYS A 171 -6.75 14.91 -12.02
N LEU A 172 -6.13 13.85 -11.50
CA LEU A 172 -4.98 13.90 -10.61
C LEU A 172 -3.69 13.43 -11.29
N ASN A 173 -3.81 12.77 -12.45
CA ASN A 173 -2.66 12.35 -13.23
C ASN A 173 -2.07 13.56 -13.94
N THR A 174 -0.74 13.69 -13.88
CA THR A 174 0.01 14.72 -14.59
C THR A 174 1.09 14.11 -15.47
N ILE A 175 1.64 14.91 -16.37
CA ILE A 175 2.82 14.56 -17.18
C ILE A 175 3.93 15.51 -16.79
N ALA A 176 5.08 14.96 -16.41
CA ALA A 176 6.28 15.66 -16.03
C ALA A 176 7.42 15.38 -17.04
N SER A 177 8.32 16.32 -17.21
CA SER A 177 9.45 16.25 -18.16
C SER A 177 10.81 16.10 -17.44
N ASN A 178 10.86 16.22 -16.13
CA ASN A 178 12.07 16.14 -15.32
C ASN A 178 11.74 15.85 -13.84
N ALA A 179 12.79 15.55 -13.06
CA ALA A 179 12.66 15.24 -11.64
C ALA A 179 12.02 16.37 -10.81
N GLU A 180 12.31 17.64 -11.14
CA GLU A 180 11.76 18.79 -10.40
C GLU A 180 10.23 18.88 -10.55
N GLU A 181 9.72 18.67 -11.76
CA GLU A 181 8.29 18.63 -12.02
C GLU A 181 7.63 17.45 -11.33
N ILE A 182 8.25 16.27 -11.35
CA ILE A 182 7.79 15.08 -10.64
C ILE A 182 7.66 15.38 -9.14
N ILE A 183 8.71 15.93 -8.52
CA ILE A 183 8.74 16.26 -7.09
C ILE A 183 7.63 17.25 -6.72
N ARG A 184 7.44 18.31 -7.54
CA ARG A 184 6.36 19.27 -7.35
C ARG A 184 4.98 18.61 -7.38
N ASP A 185 4.74 17.74 -8.35
CA ASP A 185 3.46 17.06 -8.52
C ASP A 185 3.19 16.06 -7.39
N ILE A 186 4.23 15.35 -6.92
CA ILE A 186 4.15 14.50 -5.73
C ILE A 186 3.77 15.30 -4.48
N LYS A 187 4.39 16.46 -4.25
CA LYS A 187 4.06 17.34 -3.12
C LYS A 187 2.61 17.79 -3.18
N SER A 188 2.13 18.21 -4.35
CA SER A 188 0.73 18.61 -4.56
C SER A 188 -0.24 17.47 -4.24
N LEU A 189 0.06 16.23 -4.68
CA LEU A 189 -0.74 15.05 -4.34
C LEU A 189 -0.70 14.74 -2.83
N GLY A 190 0.46 14.92 -2.19
CA GLY A 190 0.63 14.75 -0.75
C GLY A 190 -0.26 15.70 0.08
N GLU A 191 -0.38 16.96 -0.35
CA GLU A 191 -1.22 17.98 0.31
C GLU A 191 -2.71 17.62 0.24
N ILE A 192 -3.18 17.16 -0.90
CA ILE A 192 -4.61 16.86 -1.11
C ILE A 192 -5.03 15.46 -0.67
N ARG A 193 -4.06 14.53 -0.38
CA ARG A 193 -4.36 13.11 -0.10
C ARG A 193 -5.42 12.90 0.98
N LYS A 194 -5.40 13.72 2.04
CA LYS A 194 -6.35 13.61 3.15
C LYS A 194 -7.79 13.98 2.74
N SER A 195 -7.95 14.87 1.77
CA SER A 195 -9.25 15.33 1.25
C SER A 195 -9.86 14.39 0.21
N LEU A 196 -9.06 13.43 -0.34
CA LEU A 196 -9.57 12.48 -1.31
C LEU A 196 -10.59 11.52 -0.68
N PRO A 197 -11.63 11.10 -1.43
CA PRO A 197 -12.64 10.17 -0.94
C PRO A 197 -12.14 8.73 -0.77
N TYR A 198 -10.91 8.46 -1.13
CA TYR A 198 -10.20 7.17 -1.04
C TYR A 198 -8.79 7.39 -0.53
N GLU A 199 -8.13 6.31 -0.11
CA GLU A 199 -6.75 6.36 0.35
C GLU A 199 -5.76 6.18 -0.82
N ILE A 200 -4.65 6.92 -0.76
CA ILE A 200 -3.47 6.75 -1.60
C ILE A 200 -2.24 6.61 -0.70
N ASP A 201 -1.37 5.65 -0.99
CA ASP A 201 -0.17 5.37 -0.19
C ASP A 201 1.10 5.94 -0.83
N GLY A 202 0.97 6.58 -2.00
CA GLY A 202 2.10 7.12 -2.74
C GLY A 202 1.70 7.61 -4.13
N VAL A 203 2.70 7.61 -5.00
CA VAL A 203 2.59 8.01 -6.40
C VAL A 203 3.35 7.01 -7.26
N VAL A 204 2.77 6.58 -8.38
CA VAL A 204 3.44 5.75 -9.37
C VAL A 204 3.96 6.64 -10.49
N LEU A 205 5.26 6.52 -10.78
CA LEU A 205 5.93 7.19 -11.89
C LEU A 205 6.19 6.17 -12.97
N LYS A 206 5.82 6.49 -14.21
CA LYS A 206 6.09 5.64 -15.38
C LYS A 206 6.65 6.48 -16.51
N VAL A 207 7.58 5.94 -17.27
CA VAL A 207 7.96 6.55 -18.54
C VAL A 207 6.71 6.56 -19.45
N ASN A 208 6.39 7.73 -20.01
CA ASN A 208 5.13 7.90 -20.74
C ASN A 208 5.12 7.23 -22.12
N ASN A 209 6.28 7.16 -22.80
CA ASN A 209 6.40 6.55 -24.11
C ASN A 209 6.56 5.03 -24.01
N LEU A 210 5.66 4.25 -24.62
CA LEU A 210 5.65 2.79 -24.54
C LEU A 210 6.79 2.11 -25.32
N GLU A 211 7.36 2.76 -26.33
CA GLU A 211 8.57 2.24 -27.00
C GLU A 211 9.80 2.38 -26.10
N ASP A 212 9.86 3.46 -25.32
CA ASP A 212 10.91 3.67 -24.35
C ASP A 212 10.77 2.72 -23.15
N GLU A 213 9.55 2.38 -22.73
CA GLU A 213 9.31 1.32 -21.72
C GLU A 213 9.90 -0.02 -22.19
N ASP A 214 9.64 -0.41 -23.46
CA ASP A 214 10.19 -1.66 -24.03
C ASP A 214 11.71 -1.64 -24.12
N ARG A 215 12.32 -0.50 -24.48
CA ARG A 215 13.78 -0.34 -24.54
C ARG A 215 14.43 -0.46 -23.16
N LEU A 216 13.81 0.08 -22.13
CA LEU A 216 14.27 0.00 -20.75
C LEU A 216 14.06 -1.40 -20.17
N GLY A 217 12.98 -2.07 -20.54
CA GLY A 217 12.67 -3.45 -20.18
C GLY A 217 12.45 -3.66 -18.70
N TYR A 218 12.79 -4.87 -18.25
CA TYR A 218 12.53 -5.37 -16.90
C TYR A 218 13.79 -5.89 -16.24
N THR A 219 13.82 -5.88 -14.92
CA THR A 219 14.69 -6.74 -14.12
C THR A 219 13.99 -8.09 -13.90
N ALA A 220 14.59 -9.01 -13.16
CA ALA A 220 13.95 -10.28 -12.80
C ALA A 220 12.63 -10.08 -11.99
N ARG A 221 12.44 -8.92 -11.35
CA ARG A 221 11.33 -8.68 -10.41
C ARG A 221 10.47 -7.48 -10.73
N VAL A 222 11.04 -6.43 -11.33
CA VAL A 222 10.37 -5.13 -11.50
C VAL A 222 10.65 -4.51 -12.88
N PRO A 223 9.76 -3.66 -13.41
CA PRO A 223 10.04 -2.88 -14.60
C PRO A 223 11.09 -1.80 -14.31
N ARG A 224 11.96 -1.53 -15.30
CA ARG A 224 12.97 -0.48 -15.18
C ARG A 224 12.44 0.92 -15.52
N TRP A 225 11.29 0.98 -16.17
CA TRP A 225 10.64 2.19 -16.66
C TRP A 225 9.66 2.83 -15.68
N GLY A 226 9.51 2.26 -14.48
CA GLY A 226 8.63 2.83 -13.48
C GLY A 226 9.09 2.56 -12.06
N ILE A 227 8.65 3.39 -11.13
CA ILE A 227 8.89 3.31 -9.69
C ILE A 227 7.65 3.76 -8.92
N ALA A 228 7.55 3.38 -7.67
CA ALA A 228 6.50 3.79 -6.76
C ALA A 228 7.09 4.62 -5.61
N TYR A 229 6.85 5.93 -5.63
CA TYR A 229 7.18 6.80 -4.50
C TYR A 229 6.15 6.59 -3.39
N LYS A 230 6.62 6.24 -2.21
CA LYS A 230 5.79 6.11 -1.00
C LYS A 230 5.79 7.41 -0.22
N PHE A 231 4.60 7.90 0.11
CA PHE A 231 4.51 9.04 1.02
C PHE A 231 5.16 8.69 2.37
N PRO A 232 5.79 9.67 3.03
CA PRO A 232 6.25 9.49 4.39
C PRO A 232 5.12 8.94 5.28
N ALA A 233 5.45 7.90 6.04
CA ALA A 233 4.49 7.32 6.97
C ALA A 233 4.06 8.36 8.01
N GLU A 234 2.76 8.43 8.29
CA GLU A 234 2.23 9.33 9.32
C GLU A 234 2.77 8.91 10.68
N GLU A 235 3.46 9.82 11.36
CA GLU A 235 3.91 9.63 12.74
C GLU A 235 2.94 10.28 13.72
N VAL A 236 2.57 9.53 14.74
CA VAL A 236 1.67 10.01 15.81
C VAL A 236 2.36 9.85 17.16
N LEU A 237 2.26 10.86 18.00
CA LEU A 237 2.80 10.81 19.35
C LEU A 237 1.79 10.21 20.32
N THR A 238 2.28 9.34 21.22
CA THR A 238 1.48 8.76 22.29
C THR A 238 2.36 8.44 23.51
N THR A 239 1.75 8.10 24.63
CA THR A 239 2.48 7.72 25.85
C THR A 239 2.56 6.21 25.97
N LEU A 240 3.77 5.68 26.13
CA LEU A 240 4.03 4.27 26.41
C LEU A 240 3.55 3.91 27.82
N LYS A 241 2.49 3.11 27.92
CA LYS A 241 1.90 2.70 29.21
C LYS A 241 2.53 1.44 29.79
N GLU A 242 2.84 0.49 28.91
CA GLU A 242 3.32 -0.84 29.31
C GLU A 242 4.12 -1.45 28.15
N ILE A 243 5.06 -2.34 28.48
CA ILE A 243 5.71 -3.21 27.49
C ILE A 243 5.25 -4.64 27.73
N LYS A 244 4.61 -5.23 26.71
CA LYS A 244 4.17 -6.64 26.71
C LYS A 244 5.02 -7.47 25.78
N PHE A 245 5.34 -8.69 26.21
CA PHE A 245 6.10 -9.63 25.42
C PHE A 245 5.18 -10.64 24.73
N THR A 246 5.44 -10.91 23.45
CA THR A 246 4.77 -11.94 22.70
C THR A 246 5.76 -13.00 22.24
N VAL A 247 5.35 -14.27 22.29
CA VAL A 247 6.15 -15.41 21.83
C VAL A 247 5.65 -15.82 20.45
N GLY A 248 6.53 -15.74 19.46
CA GLY A 248 6.26 -16.17 18.09
C GLY A 248 6.29 -17.68 17.93
N ARG A 249 5.87 -18.18 16.76
CA ARG A 249 5.83 -19.63 16.45
C ARG A 249 7.20 -20.32 16.52
N THR A 250 8.28 -19.58 16.31
CA THR A 250 9.66 -20.06 16.39
C THR A 250 10.27 -19.92 17.79
N GLY A 251 9.48 -19.51 18.81
CA GLY A 251 9.98 -19.23 20.17
C GLY A 251 10.59 -17.83 20.35
N LYS A 252 10.69 -17.02 19.28
CA LYS A 252 11.22 -15.64 19.37
C LYS A 252 10.31 -14.78 20.26
N ILE A 253 10.89 -14.13 21.27
CA ILE A 253 10.20 -13.21 22.18
C ILE A 253 10.36 -11.79 21.65
N THR A 254 9.23 -11.12 21.42
CA THR A 254 9.19 -9.76 20.87
C THR A 254 8.54 -8.80 21.87
N PRO A 255 9.24 -7.75 22.30
CA PRO A 255 8.66 -6.67 23.12
C PRO A 255 7.72 -5.82 22.25
N ASN A 256 6.60 -5.41 22.83
CA ASN A 256 5.60 -4.57 22.19
C ASN A 256 5.20 -3.43 23.14
N ALA A 257 5.18 -2.23 22.62
CA ALA A 257 4.65 -1.05 23.26
C ALA A 257 3.12 -1.11 23.32
N ILE A 258 2.54 -0.88 24.49
CA ILE A 258 1.09 -0.75 24.71
C ILE A 258 0.80 0.71 25.09
N PHE A 259 -0.19 1.32 24.44
CA PHE A 259 -0.57 2.72 24.65
C PHE A 259 -2.07 2.92 24.48
N SER A 260 -2.59 4.12 24.81
CA SER A 260 -4.00 4.47 24.51
C SER A 260 -4.25 4.39 23.02
N PRO A 261 -5.42 3.89 22.58
CA PRO A 261 -5.75 3.84 21.16
C PRO A 261 -5.58 5.20 20.49
N VAL A 262 -4.84 5.22 19.36
CA VAL A 262 -4.58 6.40 18.53
C VAL A 262 -4.79 6.06 17.06
N HIS A 263 -5.22 7.04 16.29
CA HIS A 263 -5.34 6.89 14.85
C HIS A 263 -3.99 7.13 14.15
N VAL A 264 -3.55 6.14 13.37
CA VAL A 264 -2.34 6.22 12.54
C VAL A 264 -2.66 5.68 11.16
N ALA A 265 -2.49 6.49 10.12
CA ALA A 265 -2.76 6.12 8.73
C ALA A 265 -4.09 5.37 8.58
N GLY A 266 -5.20 6.01 9.01
CA GLY A 266 -6.57 5.50 8.87
C GLY A 266 -6.93 4.28 9.75
N SER A 267 -6.06 3.84 10.66
CA SER A 267 -6.34 2.73 11.58
C SER A 267 -6.22 3.13 13.03
N LEU A 268 -7.12 2.62 13.87
CA LEU A 268 -7.02 2.74 15.32
C LEU A 268 -6.07 1.66 15.84
N ILE A 269 -4.96 2.06 16.47
CA ILE A 269 -3.96 1.15 17.02
C ILE A 269 -3.69 1.47 18.49
N SER A 270 -3.39 0.42 19.28
CA SER A 270 -3.05 0.52 20.71
C SER A 270 -1.80 -0.26 21.06
N LYS A 271 -1.15 -0.86 20.04
CA LYS A 271 0.02 -1.71 20.17
C LYS A 271 0.97 -1.48 19.01
N ALA A 272 2.28 -1.38 19.27
CA ALA A 272 3.33 -1.28 18.25
C ALA A 272 4.52 -2.16 18.63
N THR A 273 5.26 -2.66 17.63
CA THR A 273 6.44 -3.47 17.90
C THR A 273 7.61 -2.61 18.39
N LEU A 274 8.40 -3.20 19.28
CA LEU A 274 9.71 -2.70 19.70
C LEU A 274 10.83 -3.60 19.16
N HIS A 275 10.51 -4.49 18.21
CA HIS A 275 11.39 -5.38 17.47
C HIS A 275 12.14 -6.40 18.33
N ASN A 276 13.10 -5.96 19.16
CA ASN A 276 13.96 -6.80 20.01
C ASN A 276 14.51 -5.99 21.21
N GLU A 277 15.28 -6.65 22.05
CA GLU A 277 15.94 -6.06 23.20
C GLU A 277 16.91 -4.94 22.82
N ASP A 278 17.78 -5.19 21.81
CA ASP A 278 18.78 -4.21 21.36
C ASP A 278 18.13 -2.90 20.89
N TYR A 279 16.98 -3.02 20.21
CA TYR A 279 16.20 -1.85 19.79
C TYR A 279 15.71 -1.02 20.97
N CYS A 280 15.22 -1.69 22.05
CA CYS A 280 14.76 -1.03 23.26
C CYS A 280 15.92 -0.32 23.97
N ILE A 281 17.09 -0.98 24.07
CA ILE A 281 18.29 -0.43 24.69
C ILE A 281 18.85 0.75 23.88
N THR A 282 19.03 0.57 22.57
CA THR A 282 19.60 1.61 21.70
C THR A 282 18.75 2.88 21.69
N LYS A 283 17.44 2.73 21.71
CA LYS A 283 16.51 3.88 21.77
C LYS A 283 16.27 4.38 23.20
N ASP A 284 16.78 3.66 24.21
CA ASP A 284 16.55 3.95 25.63
C ASP A 284 15.03 4.08 25.92
N VAL A 285 14.27 3.04 25.57
CA VAL A 285 12.81 3.01 25.73
C VAL A 285 12.46 2.83 27.20
N ARG A 286 11.59 3.68 27.74
CA ARG A 286 11.11 3.59 29.13
C ARG A 286 9.59 3.64 29.18
N VAL A 287 8.99 2.87 30.08
CA VAL A 287 7.54 2.97 30.35
C VAL A 287 7.26 4.34 30.97
N GLY A 288 6.32 5.07 30.38
CA GLY A 288 6.05 6.47 30.68
C GLY A 288 6.51 7.45 29.61
N ASP A 289 7.41 7.01 28.70
CA ASP A 289 7.91 7.85 27.61
C ASP A 289 6.82 8.34 26.66
N THR A 290 6.99 9.55 26.14
CA THR A 290 6.33 9.95 24.90
C THR A 290 7.07 9.31 23.75
N ILE A 291 6.36 8.47 22.97
CA ILE A 291 6.90 7.75 21.81
C ILE A 291 6.24 8.22 20.53
N SER A 292 7.01 8.24 19.43
CA SER A 292 6.48 8.40 18.07
C SER A 292 6.26 7.01 17.46
N ILE A 293 5.09 6.79 16.91
CA ILE A 293 4.69 5.56 16.27
C ILE A 293 4.29 5.81 14.83
N ARG A 294 4.59 4.85 13.95
CA ARG A 294 4.14 4.82 12.57
C ARG A 294 3.76 3.39 12.15
N LYS A 295 3.21 3.25 10.98
CA LYS A 295 3.06 1.93 10.33
C LYS A 295 4.19 1.73 9.32
N ALA A 296 5.03 0.72 9.55
CA ALA A 296 6.02 0.28 8.58
C ALA A 296 5.29 -0.39 7.40
N GLY A 297 5.56 0.09 6.17
CA GLY A 297 4.91 -0.41 4.96
C GLY A 297 3.39 -0.34 5.00
N ASP A 298 2.81 0.64 5.73
CA ASP A 298 1.37 0.83 5.97
C ASP A 298 0.66 -0.37 6.67
N VAL A 299 1.40 -1.32 7.20
CA VAL A 299 0.87 -2.57 7.77
C VAL A 299 1.21 -2.73 9.25
N ILE A 300 2.50 -2.69 9.62
CA ILE A 300 2.99 -3.06 10.96
C ILE A 300 3.24 -1.82 11.79
N PRO A 301 2.48 -1.60 12.90
CA PRO A 301 2.79 -0.52 13.83
C PRO A 301 4.13 -0.74 14.52
N GLU A 302 5.00 0.26 14.47
CA GLU A 302 6.31 0.27 15.13
C GLU A 302 6.55 1.57 15.89
N VAL A 303 7.36 1.50 16.93
CA VAL A 303 7.86 2.68 17.63
C VAL A 303 9.07 3.20 16.85
N VAL A 304 9.03 4.45 16.40
CA VAL A 304 10.12 5.05 15.59
C VAL A 304 11.18 5.64 16.50
N ARG A 305 10.75 6.45 17.47
CA ARG A 305 11.65 7.17 18.37
C ARG A 305 10.99 7.47 19.72
N VAL A 306 11.84 7.73 20.69
CA VAL A 306 11.48 8.21 22.03
C VAL A 306 11.80 9.68 22.11
N LEU A 307 10.87 10.49 22.62
CA LEU A 307 11.06 11.92 22.86
C LEU A 307 11.63 12.12 24.28
N LYS A 308 12.94 11.91 24.42
CA LYS A 308 13.64 11.98 25.74
C LYS A 308 13.51 13.34 26.39
N GLU A 309 13.40 14.40 25.56
CA GLU A 309 13.20 15.78 26.01
C GLU A 309 11.87 16.02 26.73
N ARG A 310 10.94 15.07 26.66
CA ARG A 310 9.63 15.13 27.35
C ARG A 310 9.59 14.33 28.64
N ARG A 311 10.69 13.72 29.05
CA ARG A 311 10.79 12.98 30.32
C ARG A 311 10.69 13.91 31.51
N ASN A 312 10.04 13.41 32.55
CA ASN A 312 9.89 14.12 33.83
C ASN A 312 10.56 13.40 35.02
N GLY A 313 11.24 12.27 34.74
CA GLY A 313 11.98 11.49 35.76
C GLY A 313 11.15 10.37 36.41
N THR A 314 9.92 10.15 35.99
CA THR A 314 9.05 9.06 36.49
C THR A 314 9.07 7.82 35.59
N GLU A 315 9.78 7.89 34.47
CA GLU A 315 9.86 6.82 33.48
C GLU A 315 10.65 5.62 34.02
N LYS A 316 10.10 4.42 33.78
CA LYS A 316 10.71 3.16 34.21
C LYS A 316 11.53 2.56 33.08
N GLU A 317 12.77 2.19 33.38
CA GLU A 317 13.69 1.57 32.43
C GLU A 317 13.16 0.26 31.91
N PHE A 318 13.49 -0.03 30.62
CA PHE A 318 13.19 -1.31 29.99
C PHE A 318 13.95 -2.44 30.68
N GLN A 319 13.26 -3.52 30.96
CA GLN A 319 13.86 -4.76 31.45
C GLN A 319 13.38 -5.92 30.62
N MET A 320 14.32 -6.69 30.06
CA MET A 320 13.98 -7.94 29.33
C MET A 320 13.58 -9.02 30.34
N LEU A 321 12.76 -9.95 29.89
CA LEU A 321 12.37 -11.12 30.69
C LEU A 321 13.56 -12.07 30.85
N GLU A 322 13.72 -12.68 32.00
CA GLU A 322 14.69 -13.76 32.23
C GLU A 322 14.13 -15.14 31.84
N TYR A 323 12.82 -15.29 31.93
CA TYR A 323 12.12 -16.56 31.67
C TYR A 323 10.98 -16.36 30.67
N CYS A 324 10.75 -17.35 29.82
CA CYS A 324 9.65 -17.36 28.87
C CYS A 324 8.30 -17.26 29.61
N PRO A 325 7.40 -16.33 29.22
CA PRO A 325 6.12 -16.14 29.90
C PRO A 325 5.12 -17.31 29.67
N ILE A 326 5.43 -18.24 28.75
CA ILE A 326 4.55 -19.37 28.42
C ILE A 326 5.06 -20.67 29.05
N CYS A 327 6.34 -21.03 28.83
CA CYS A 327 6.90 -22.32 29.26
C CYS A 327 7.86 -22.21 30.44
N HIS A 328 8.13 -21.02 30.96
CA HIS A 328 9.02 -20.72 32.09
C HIS A 328 10.48 -21.20 31.94
N THR A 329 10.89 -21.52 30.72
CA THR A 329 12.30 -21.83 30.40
C THR A 329 13.11 -20.55 30.40
N LYS A 330 14.35 -20.61 30.89
CA LYS A 330 15.29 -19.47 30.88
C LYS A 330 15.55 -19.03 29.43
N ILE A 331 15.42 -17.72 29.18
CA ILE A 331 15.64 -17.12 27.87
C ILE A 331 17.15 -17.10 27.58
N CYS A 332 17.57 -17.46 26.37
CA CYS A 332 18.92 -17.28 25.87
C CYS A 332 18.90 -16.29 24.69
N LEU A 333 19.94 -15.47 24.60
CA LEU A 333 20.19 -14.64 23.43
C LEU A 333 20.61 -15.54 22.26
N LEU A 334 19.80 -15.63 21.24
CA LEU A 334 20.20 -16.21 19.95
C LEU A 334 20.90 -15.09 19.17
N TYR A 335 22.23 -15.11 19.15
CA TYR A 335 22.99 -14.40 18.14
C TYR A 335 22.80 -15.14 16.82
N THR A 336 21.86 -14.70 15.99
CA THR A 336 21.93 -15.02 14.57
C THR A 336 23.07 -14.16 14.03
N SER A 337 24.24 -14.77 13.79
CA SER A 337 25.23 -14.17 12.90
C SER A 337 24.50 -13.90 11.57
N ASP A 338 24.64 -12.69 11.03
CA ASP A 338 24.24 -12.32 9.68
C ASP A 338 25.11 -13.11 8.65
N ALA A 339 24.86 -14.40 8.55
CA ALA A 339 25.40 -15.27 7.52
C ALA A 339 24.32 -15.52 6.46
N ALA A 340 23.84 -14.44 5.85
CA ALA A 340 22.93 -14.50 4.71
C ALA A 340 23.24 -13.41 3.68
N ASP A 341 24.51 -12.94 3.64
CA ASP A 341 25.06 -12.14 2.56
C ASP A 341 26.31 -12.85 1.99
N GLU A 342 26.09 -13.99 1.32
CA GLU A 342 26.94 -14.51 0.26
C GLU A 342 26.06 -15.02 -0.91
#